data_de71d79e2839d814c573b7c3f200b3a1
#
_entry.id   de71d79e2839d814c573b7c3f200b3a1
#
_cell.length_a   1.000
_cell.length_b   1.000
_cell.length_c   1.000
_cell.angle_alpha   90.00
_cell.angle_beta   90.00
_cell.angle_gamma   90.00
#
_symmetry.space_group_name_H-M   'P 1'
#
loop_
_entity.id
_entity.type
_entity.pdbx_description
1 polymer ?
#
loop_
_entity_poly.entity_id
_entity_poly.type
_entity_poly.pdbx_seq_one_letter_code
_entity_poly.pdbx_strand_id
1 'polypeptide(L)'
;AAAPHRILEQMLKIHQFAIMCAPTTSQYAAVSALRDGDNDVQMMREAYDQRRRFVLHAFKEMGLDCFEPEGAFYAFPSIKRFGMTSEEFATRLLREEKVAVVPGTAFGDCGEGFLRVSYAYSLKSLKEALSRIKRFVDRLDGKTE
;
A
#
# COMPACT_ATOMS: atom_id res chain seq x y z
N ALA A 1 20.42 -8.21 9.18
CA ALA A 1 19.80 -9.44 9.72
C ALA A 1 20.25 -9.70 11.14
N ALA A 2 19.37 -10.23 11.98
CA ALA A 2 19.67 -10.71 13.33
C ALA A 2 19.24 -12.19 13.42
N ALA A 3 20.15 -13.07 13.81
CA ALA A 3 19.92 -14.50 13.93
C ALA A 3 20.95 -15.11 14.92
N PRO A 4 20.76 -16.37 15.37
CA PRO A 4 21.77 -17.07 16.12
C PRO A 4 23.12 -17.11 15.40
N HIS A 5 24.23 -17.00 16.15
CA HIS A 5 25.59 -16.84 15.60
C HIS A 5 25.93 -17.85 14.49
N ARG A 6 25.61 -19.13 14.71
CA ARG A 6 25.89 -20.21 13.73
C ARG A 6 25.19 -19.98 12.36
N ILE A 7 24.02 -19.35 12.37
CA ILE A 7 23.28 -18.99 11.15
C ILE A 7 23.90 -17.74 10.51
N LEU A 8 24.20 -16.71 11.32
CA LEU A 8 24.84 -15.49 10.84
C LEU A 8 26.18 -15.73 10.16
N GLU A 9 27.00 -16.65 10.68
CA GLU A 9 28.27 -17.02 10.03
C GLU A 9 28.08 -17.56 8.62
N GLN A 10 27.07 -18.38 8.37
CA GLN A 10 26.80 -18.91 7.03
C GLN A 10 26.18 -17.84 6.11
N MET A 11 25.30 -17.02 6.64
CA MET A 11 24.75 -15.87 5.91
C MET A 11 25.84 -14.89 5.50
N LEU A 12 26.81 -14.62 6.38
CA LEU A 12 27.94 -13.74 6.10
C LEU A 12 28.78 -14.26 4.93
N LYS A 13 29.07 -15.57 4.88
CA LYS A 13 29.79 -16.18 3.75
C LYS A 13 29.08 -15.94 2.43
N ILE A 14 27.78 -16.17 2.37
CA ILE A 14 26.98 -15.92 1.16
C ILE A 14 26.99 -14.43 0.79
N HIS A 15 26.77 -13.57 1.78
CA HIS A 15 26.76 -12.12 1.57
C HIS A 15 28.09 -11.58 1.02
N GLN A 16 29.20 -12.06 1.50
CA GLN A 16 30.54 -11.66 1.05
C GLN A 16 30.76 -11.98 -0.45
N PHE A 17 30.23 -13.10 -0.93
CA PHE A 17 30.36 -13.48 -2.34
C PHE A 17 29.29 -12.83 -3.25
N ALA A 18 28.11 -12.52 -2.72
CA ALA A 18 27.00 -11.96 -3.51
C ALA A 18 27.10 -10.45 -3.68
N ILE A 19 27.34 -9.71 -2.61
CA ILE A 19 27.21 -8.24 -2.60
C ILE A 19 28.41 -7.54 -1.93
N MET A 20 29.06 -8.15 -0.97
CA MET A 20 30.15 -7.63 -0.11
C MET A 20 29.68 -6.52 0.83
N CYS A 21 29.19 -5.40 0.31
CA CYS A 21 28.67 -4.27 1.11
C CYS A 21 27.62 -3.47 0.32
N ALA A 22 26.90 -2.61 1.02
CA ALA A 22 25.99 -1.67 0.38
C ALA A 22 26.78 -0.68 -0.51
N PRO A 23 26.20 -0.15 -1.61
CA PRO A 23 26.82 0.88 -2.41
C PRO A 23 27.27 2.09 -1.57
N THR A 24 28.42 2.66 -1.87
CA THR A 24 29.00 3.78 -1.11
C THR A 24 28.03 4.98 -1.01
N THR A 25 27.33 5.29 -2.08
CA THR A 25 26.29 6.34 -2.10
C THR A 25 25.19 6.09 -1.08
N SER A 26 24.73 4.84 -0.95
CA SER A 26 23.72 4.46 0.04
C SER A 26 24.26 4.56 1.48
N GLN A 27 25.55 4.27 1.70
CA GLN A 27 26.17 4.42 3.01
C GLN A 27 26.23 5.90 3.43
N TYR A 28 26.66 6.79 2.54
CA TYR A 28 26.66 8.24 2.82
C TYR A 28 25.24 8.79 3.03
N ALA A 29 24.29 8.35 2.21
CA ALA A 29 22.87 8.72 2.38
C ALA A 29 22.32 8.26 3.73
N ALA A 30 22.65 7.05 4.16
CA ALA A 30 22.24 6.54 5.48
C ALA A 30 22.83 7.36 6.64
N VAL A 31 24.11 7.75 6.54
CA VAL A 31 24.75 8.63 7.55
C VAL A 31 24.03 9.97 7.65
N SER A 32 23.74 10.61 6.51
CA SER A 32 23.01 11.88 6.48
C SER A 32 21.59 11.73 7.01
N ALA A 33 20.86 10.70 6.60
CA ALA A 33 19.50 10.42 7.05
C ALA A 33 19.41 10.22 8.58
N LEU A 34 20.36 9.46 9.15
CA LEU A 34 20.39 9.20 10.60
C LEU A 34 20.83 10.44 11.41
N ARG A 35 21.64 11.32 10.84
CA ARG A 35 22.15 12.49 11.54
C ARG A 35 21.20 13.68 11.46
N ASP A 36 20.60 13.90 10.28
CA ASP A 36 19.92 15.16 9.93
C ASP A 36 18.45 14.95 9.50
N GLY A 37 17.96 13.69 9.38
CA GLY A 37 16.69 13.35 8.71
C GLY A 37 15.44 13.39 9.58
N ASP A 38 15.51 13.68 10.88
CA ASP A 38 14.35 13.60 11.78
C ASP A 38 13.18 14.49 11.36
N ASN A 39 13.47 15.70 10.89
CA ASN A 39 12.45 16.64 10.42
C ASN A 39 11.76 16.11 9.15
N ASP A 40 12.51 15.51 8.22
CA ASP A 40 11.96 14.94 6.98
C ASP A 40 11.04 13.75 7.29
N VAL A 41 11.46 12.88 8.23
CA VAL A 41 10.64 11.77 8.71
C VAL A 41 9.33 12.26 9.31
N GLN A 42 9.39 13.30 10.15
CA GLN A 42 8.20 13.87 10.77
C GLN A 42 7.23 14.46 9.73
N MET A 43 7.73 15.26 8.78
CA MET A 43 6.92 15.83 7.69
C MET A 43 6.28 14.74 6.83
N MET A 44 7.04 13.70 6.48
CA MET A 44 6.51 12.57 5.70
C MET A 44 5.42 11.82 6.48
N ARG A 45 5.64 11.56 7.76
CA ARG A 45 4.67 10.88 8.63
C ARG A 45 3.35 11.64 8.71
N GLU A 46 3.39 12.95 8.89
CA GLU A 46 2.20 13.80 8.92
C GLU A 46 1.46 13.81 7.58
N ALA A 47 2.20 13.90 6.47
CA ALA A 47 1.61 13.85 5.13
C ALA A 47 0.96 12.49 4.83
N TYR A 48 1.56 11.39 5.27
CA TYR A 48 0.98 10.05 5.11
C TYR A 48 -0.24 9.85 6.02
N ASP A 49 -0.22 10.35 7.26
CA ASP A 49 -1.37 10.26 8.15
C ASP A 49 -2.59 11.03 7.60
N GLN A 50 -2.37 12.21 7.04
CA GLN A 50 -3.42 12.97 6.36
C GLN A 50 -4.03 12.18 5.19
N ARG A 51 -3.19 11.58 4.35
CA ARG A 51 -3.64 10.75 3.21
C ARG A 51 -4.36 9.50 3.68
N ARG A 52 -3.86 8.84 4.71
CA ARG A 52 -4.48 7.67 5.35
C ARG A 52 -5.91 7.98 5.78
N ARG A 53 -6.08 9.04 6.58
CA ARG A 53 -7.42 9.47 7.08
C ARG A 53 -8.36 9.79 5.91
N PHE A 54 -7.87 10.47 4.89
CA PHE A 54 -8.66 10.82 3.72
C PHE A 54 -9.14 9.57 2.97
N VAL A 55 -8.26 8.60 2.73
CA VAL A 55 -8.60 7.35 2.02
C VAL A 55 -9.57 6.50 2.83
N LEU A 56 -9.35 6.34 4.13
CA LEU A 56 -10.24 5.58 5.01
C LEU A 56 -11.64 6.20 5.09
N HIS A 57 -11.71 7.53 5.19
CA HIS A 57 -12.99 8.23 5.16
C HIS A 57 -13.75 7.97 3.86
N ALA A 58 -13.08 8.08 2.73
CA ALA A 58 -13.69 7.79 1.42
C ALA A 58 -14.19 6.33 1.31
N PHE A 59 -13.42 5.35 1.80
CA PHE A 59 -13.89 3.96 1.81
C PHE A 59 -15.13 3.78 2.67
N LYS A 60 -15.16 4.41 3.85
CA LYS A 60 -16.34 4.39 4.71
C LYS A 60 -17.57 4.97 4.03
N GLU A 61 -17.44 6.09 3.32
CA GLU A 61 -18.54 6.70 2.54
C GLU A 61 -19.03 5.80 1.40
N MET A 62 -18.15 4.98 0.82
CA MET A 62 -18.49 3.99 -0.21
C MET A 62 -19.05 2.68 0.38
N GLY A 63 -19.10 2.52 1.71
CA GLY A 63 -19.50 1.26 2.36
C GLY A 63 -18.49 0.14 2.15
N LEU A 64 -17.21 0.47 2.00
CA LEU A 64 -16.12 -0.50 1.92
C LEU A 64 -15.46 -0.59 3.31
N ASP A 65 -15.67 -1.71 3.98
CA ASP A 65 -15.01 -1.97 5.25
C ASP A 65 -13.50 -2.03 5.06
N CYS A 66 -12.76 -1.28 5.86
CA CYS A 66 -11.32 -1.26 5.82
C CYS A 66 -10.76 -1.20 7.22
N PHE A 67 -9.86 -2.15 7.54
CA PHE A 67 -9.09 -2.08 8.78
C PHE A 67 -8.23 -0.81 8.76
N GLU A 68 -8.17 -0.12 9.88
CA GLU A 68 -7.36 1.09 10.02
C GLU A 68 -5.87 0.72 10.11
N PRO A 69 -5.04 1.03 9.09
CA PRO A 69 -3.63 0.70 9.11
C PRO A 69 -2.88 1.62 10.09
N GLU A 70 -2.07 1.02 10.96
CA GLU A 70 -1.23 1.76 11.92
C GLU A 70 0.15 2.12 11.36
N GLY A 71 0.48 1.65 10.17
CA GLY A 71 1.77 1.90 9.51
C GLY A 71 1.74 1.67 8.01
N ALA A 72 2.89 1.83 7.37
CA ALA A 72 3.07 1.77 5.92
C ALA A 72 2.22 2.82 5.17
N PHE A 73 1.93 2.58 3.90
CA PHE A 73 1.15 3.46 3.03
C PHE A 73 0.15 2.66 2.16
N TYR A 74 -0.39 1.58 2.74
CA TYR A 74 -1.37 0.70 2.11
C TYR A 74 -2.62 0.59 2.97
N ALA A 75 -3.77 0.52 2.30
CA ALA A 75 -5.05 0.17 2.89
C ALA A 75 -5.60 -1.09 2.20
N PHE A 76 -6.38 -1.89 2.94
CA PHE A 76 -6.98 -3.14 2.45
C PHE A 76 -8.50 -3.09 2.60
N PRO A 77 -9.24 -2.36 1.74
CA PRO A 77 -10.68 -2.37 1.76
C PRO A 77 -11.23 -3.73 1.34
N SER A 78 -12.29 -4.16 2.01
CA SER A 78 -13.05 -5.36 1.69
C SER A 78 -14.02 -5.10 0.53
N ILE A 79 -14.04 -6.03 -0.42
CA ILE A 79 -15.00 -6.02 -1.54
C ILE A 79 -15.95 -7.22 -1.49
N LYS A 80 -15.95 -7.96 -0.37
CA LYS A 80 -16.71 -9.21 -0.20
C LYS A 80 -18.21 -9.04 -0.47
N ARG A 81 -18.77 -7.87 -0.16
CA ARG A 81 -20.19 -7.57 -0.36
C ARG A 81 -20.65 -7.59 -1.82
N PHE A 82 -19.73 -7.51 -2.78
CA PHE A 82 -20.08 -7.55 -4.20
C PHE A 82 -20.12 -8.96 -4.79
N GLY A 83 -19.71 -10.00 -4.05
CA GLY A 83 -19.70 -11.38 -4.53
C GLY A 83 -18.74 -11.65 -5.69
N MET A 84 -17.80 -10.76 -5.93
CA MET A 84 -16.77 -10.86 -6.96
C MET A 84 -15.45 -11.30 -6.35
N THR A 85 -14.61 -11.98 -7.15
CA THR A 85 -13.23 -12.25 -6.73
C THR A 85 -12.40 -10.97 -6.71
N SER A 86 -11.34 -10.94 -5.92
CA SER A 86 -10.40 -9.80 -5.84
C SER A 86 -9.81 -9.45 -7.21
N GLU A 87 -9.49 -10.47 -8.01
CA GLU A 87 -8.93 -10.30 -9.35
C GLU A 87 -9.96 -9.75 -10.35
N GLU A 88 -11.17 -10.28 -10.33
CA GLU A 88 -12.26 -9.79 -11.18
C GLU A 88 -12.56 -8.31 -10.88
N PHE A 89 -12.72 -7.96 -9.62
CA PHE A 89 -12.97 -6.56 -9.22
C PHE A 89 -11.83 -5.64 -9.66
N ALA A 90 -10.57 -6.01 -9.39
CA ALA A 90 -9.41 -5.20 -9.76
C ALA A 90 -9.29 -5.03 -11.28
N THR A 91 -9.53 -6.09 -12.05
CA THR A 91 -9.48 -6.07 -13.52
C THR A 91 -10.59 -5.19 -14.09
N ARG A 92 -11.81 -5.29 -13.60
CA ARG A 92 -12.93 -4.46 -14.04
C ARG A 92 -12.70 -3.00 -13.68
N LEU A 93 -12.28 -2.70 -12.46
CA LEU A 93 -11.95 -1.33 -12.03
C LEU A 93 -10.88 -0.69 -12.95
N LEU A 94 -9.85 -1.47 -13.30
CA LEU A 94 -8.82 -0.99 -14.22
C LEU A 94 -9.37 -0.71 -15.63
N ARG A 95 -10.21 -1.59 -16.16
CA ARG A 95 -10.76 -1.46 -17.52
C ARG A 95 -11.79 -0.34 -17.61
N GLU A 96 -12.70 -0.27 -16.65
CA GLU A 96 -13.84 0.65 -16.67
C GLU A 96 -13.46 2.06 -16.20
N GLU A 97 -12.67 2.18 -15.12
CA GLU A 97 -12.35 3.45 -14.47
C GLU A 97 -10.88 3.88 -14.59
N LYS A 98 -10.01 3.05 -15.18
CA LYS A 98 -8.56 3.32 -15.31
C LYS A 98 -7.88 3.54 -13.95
N VAL A 99 -8.33 2.83 -12.93
CA VAL A 99 -7.71 2.80 -11.60
C VAL A 99 -7.10 1.42 -11.37
N ALA A 100 -5.79 1.39 -11.15
CA ALA A 100 -5.05 0.17 -10.85
C ALA A 100 -4.97 -0.03 -9.33
N VAL A 101 -5.38 -1.21 -8.88
CA VAL A 101 -5.23 -1.70 -7.51
C VAL A 101 -4.67 -3.11 -7.56
N VAL A 102 -4.15 -3.61 -6.45
CA VAL A 102 -3.63 -4.98 -6.42
C VAL A 102 -4.67 -5.88 -5.75
N PRO A 103 -5.08 -6.99 -6.38
CA PRO A 103 -5.96 -7.96 -5.74
C PRO A 103 -5.28 -8.54 -4.47
N GLY A 104 -6.06 -8.74 -3.41
CA GLY A 104 -5.52 -9.20 -2.13
C GLY A 104 -4.87 -10.58 -2.21
N THR A 105 -5.32 -11.43 -3.12
CA THR A 105 -4.75 -12.77 -3.39
C THR A 105 -3.27 -12.74 -3.77
N ALA A 106 -2.74 -11.62 -4.29
CA ALA A 106 -1.31 -11.44 -4.52
C ALA A 106 -0.46 -11.53 -3.23
N PHE A 107 -1.10 -11.49 -2.06
CA PHE A 107 -0.45 -11.55 -0.74
C PHE A 107 -0.81 -12.82 0.05
N GLY A 108 -1.41 -13.78 -0.60
CA GLY A 108 -1.82 -15.07 -0.05
C GLY A 108 -3.35 -15.28 -0.11
N ASP A 109 -3.77 -16.51 0.10
CA ASP A 109 -5.18 -16.94 -0.04
C ASP A 109 -6.13 -16.19 0.90
N CYS A 110 -5.64 -15.79 2.08
CA CYS A 110 -6.41 -14.98 3.04
C CYS A 110 -6.75 -13.58 2.53
N GLY A 111 -6.10 -13.12 1.45
CA GLY A 111 -6.37 -11.85 0.80
C GLY A 111 -7.57 -11.85 -0.15
N GLU A 112 -8.23 -13.01 -0.38
CA GLU A 112 -9.44 -13.05 -1.22
C GLU A 112 -10.58 -12.22 -0.61
N GLY A 113 -11.23 -11.43 -1.46
CA GLY A 113 -12.26 -10.48 -1.05
C GLY A 113 -11.71 -9.14 -0.55
N PHE A 114 -10.42 -8.88 -0.76
CA PHE A 114 -9.78 -7.61 -0.43
C PHE A 114 -8.98 -7.04 -1.61
N LEU A 115 -8.71 -5.74 -1.55
CA LEU A 115 -7.83 -5.03 -2.49
C LEU A 115 -6.72 -4.35 -1.71
N ARG A 116 -5.50 -4.30 -2.25
CA ARG A 116 -4.47 -3.40 -1.72
C ARG A 116 -4.49 -2.08 -2.48
N VAL A 117 -4.71 -1.01 -1.77
CA VAL A 117 -4.70 0.36 -2.28
C VAL A 117 -3.53 1.12 -1.65
N SER A 118 -2.66 1.71 -2.50
CA SER A 118 -1.58 2.57 -2.03
C SER A 118 -2.07 4.01 -1.88
N TYR A 119 -1.72 4.67 -0.77
CA TYR A 119 -1.94 6.11 -0.59
C TYR A 119 -0.63 6.92 -0.64
N ALA A 120 0.43 6.35 -1.22
CA ALA A 120 1.71 7.04 -1.48
C ALA A 120 1.65 7.94 -2.74
N TYR A 121 0.54 8.64 -2.94
CA TYR A 121 0.31 9.55 -4.06
C TYR A 121 -0.09 10.94 -3.56
N SER A 122 -0.10 11.93 -4.47
CA SER A 122 -0.60 13.28 -4.13
C SER A 122 -2.10 13.22 -3.75
N LEU A 123 -2.54 14.14 -2.88
CA LEU A 123 -3.97 14.25 -2.54
C LEU A 123 -4.85 14.49 -3.78
N LYS A 124 -4.34 15.20 -4.79
CA LYS A 124 -5.04 15.41 -6.06
C LYS A 124 -5.28 14.08 -6.78
N SER A 125 -4.24 13.25 -6.90
CA SER A 125 -4.35 11.94 -7.55
C SER A 125 -5.24 10.97 -6.75
N LEU A 126 -5.16 11.01 -5.42
CA LEU A 126 -6.01 10.20 -4.54
C LEU A 126 -7.49 10.61 -4.66
N LYS A 127 -7.80 11.91 -4.70
CA LYS A 127 -9.17 12.41 -4.92
C LYS A 127 -9.74 11.89 -6.23
N GLU A 128 -8.98 11.98 -7.31
CA GLU A 128 -9.40 11.50 -8.62
C GLU A 128 -9.62 9.98 -8.61
N ALA A 129 -8.67 9.21 -8.10
CA ALA A 129 -8.79 7.75 -8.03
C ALA A 129 -10.00 7.31 -7.17
N LEU A 130 -10.19 7.91 -6.00
CA LEU A 130 -11.31 7.59 -5.11
C LEU A 130 -12.67 7.98 -5.72
N SER A 131 -12.75 9.09 -6.44
CA SER A 131 -13.94 9.47 -7.20
C SER A 131 -14.31 8.42 -8.25
N ARG A 132 -13.32 7.89 -8.96
CA ARG A 132 -13.52 6.81 -9.95
C ARG A 132 -13.91 5.49 -9.30
N ILE A 133 -13.28 5.13 -8.18
CA ILE A 133 -13.67 3.95 -7.40
C ILE A 133 -15.12 4.09 -6.94
N LYS A 134 -15.51 5.29 -6.46
CA LYS A 134 -16.89 5.54 -6.04
C LYS A 134 -17.88 5.31 -7.15
N ARG A 135 -17.65 5.86 -8.37
CA ARG A 135 -18.52 5.63 -9.52
C ARG A 135 -18.67 4.14 -9.86
N PHE A 136 -17.57 3.40 -9.79
CA PHE A 136 -17.58 1.96 -10.02
C PHE A 136 -18.43 1.23 -8.96
N VAL A 137 -18.22 1.54 -7.69
CA VAL A 137 -18.99 0.99 -6.57
C VAL A 137 -20.47 1.33 -6.69
N ASP A 138 -20.81 2.59 -6.98
CA ASP A 138 -22.20 3.04 -7.13
C ASP A 138 -22.92 2.29 -8.27
N ARG A 139 -22.23 2.01 -9.41
CA ARG A 139 -22.79 1.16 -10.48
C ARG A 139 -23.02 -0.28 -10.03
N LEU A 140 -22.10 -0.86 -9.24
CA LEU A 140 -22.29 -2.22 -8.71
C LEU A 140 -23.45 -2.28 -7.70
N ASP A 141 -23.70 -1.21 -6.96
CA ASP A 141 -24.82 -1.08 -6.01
C ASP A 141 -26.16 -0.79 -6.71
N GLY A 142 -26.18 -0.64 -8.04
CA GLY A 142 -27.39 -0.23 -8.79
C GLY A 142 -27.81 1.22 -8.56
N LYS A 143 -26.94 2.04 -8.02
CA LYS A 143 -27.09 3.49 -7.86
C LYS A 143 -26.62 4.16 -9.16
N THR A 144 -27.43 4.08 -10.22
CA THR A 144 -27.20 4.82 -11.46
C THR A 144 -27.66 6.27 -11.27
N GLU A 145 -26.81 7.26 -11.62
CA GLU A 145 -27.26 8.63 -11.88
C GLU A 145 -28.14 8.68 -13.11
#